data_36d12e479419452b52659a4e282ba809
#
_entry.id   36d12e479419452b52659a4e282ba809
#
_cell.length_a   1.000
_cell.length_b   1.000
_cell.length_c   1.000
_cell.angle_alpha   90.00
_cell.angle_beta   90.00
_cell.angle_gamma   90.00
#
_symmetry.space_group_name_H-M   'P 1'
#
loop_
_entity.id
_entity.type
_entity.pdbx_description
1 polymer ?
#
loop_
_entity_poly.entity_id
_entity_poly.type
_entity_poly.pdbx_seq_one_letter_code
_entity_poly.pdbx_strand_id
1 'polypeptide(L)'
;MSRSTHRAVGGSTLALALCASLALPAGSAPLERSSGPAAAPASPAASSLQGQSCNDNTGDTGSNSWLSHAELGDRLHRLERQTRGTVQVDTIGQSNQGRDVWSARVGQGDKVILLQSEIHGNEKTGTHALLSLLKEASKNSPQAKELREQVTIVAVPQLNPDASELDRRANDRTWDEVVADFPQLAGANAPWDYYTQPRQGDDYASQPGFDVNRDFHPDLDYVPSAQDFPGTSADPGWYIHPESQNIRDLYTDLQAEFGTVDTFVDLHHQGPCYLVGDTGEEVTLSLSGKFVDIENHAQYDKGYDLEYSKRLNVAALDALQARGNSPFGNISLYNQEVDLPGTALGSFALNGSGTVLFEVRGQTQSWGAKKKGQLVKAVETGLMGIVTSVANDSVTELDPTRYDDIPPTTYPQN
;
A
#
# COMPACT_ATOMS: atom_id res chain seq x y z
N MET A 1 -28.00 52.86 29.90
CA MET A 1 -27.05 52.87 31.01
C MET A 1 -25.82 52.16 30.49
N SER A 2 -24.94 52.85 29.89
CA SER A 2 -23.92 53.82 30.27
C SER A 2 -22.69 53.21 30.95
N ARG A 3 -21.59 53.43 30.25
CA ARG A 3 -20.19 53.61 30.69
C ARG A 3 -19.31 52.36 30.78
N SER A 4 -18.08 52.35 30.40
CA SER A 4 -17.14 53.31 29.78
C SER A 4 -15.77 52.67 29.79
N THR A 5 -15.11 52.71 28.65
CA THR A 5 -13.67 52.96 28.38
C THR A 5 -12.64 52.78 29.51
N HIS A 6 -11.50 52.13 29.22
CA HIS A 6 -10.21 52.81 29.27
C HIS A 6 -9.13 52.10 28.41
N ARG A 7 -8.47 52.97 27.62
CA ARG A 7 -7.19 52.75 26.90
C ARG A 7 -6.02 52.85 27.88
N ALA A 8 -4.97 52.15 27.63
CA ALA A 8 -3.61 52.60 27.95
C ALA A 8 -2.63 52.17 26.87
N VAL A 9 -1.90 53.19 26.40
CA VAL A 9 -0.83 53.19 25.43
C VAL A 9 0.50 53.33 26.19
N GLY A 10 1.54 52.75 25.63
CA GLY A 10 2.93 52.98 26.03
C GLY A 10 3.76 51.77 25.67
N GLY A 11 4.85 51.84 24.96
CA GLY A 11 5.75 52.87 24.54
C GLY A 11 7.07 52.16 24.22
N SER A 12 7.63 52.48 23.07
CA SER A 12 8.89 52.01 22.50
C SER A 12 10.10 52.23 23.39
N THR A 13 11.09 51.36 23.30
CA THR A 13 12.50 51.78 23.40
C THR A 13 13.39 50.89 22.52
N LEU A 14 14.03 51.59 21.58
CA LEU A 14 15.15 51.17 20.73
C LEU A 14 16.43 51.23 21.61
N ALA A 15 17.32 50.25 21.45
CA ALA A 15 18.70 50.40 21.89
C ALA A 15 19.64 49.88 20.78
N LEU A 16 20.33 50.82 20.19
CA LEU A 16 21.54 50.64 19.37
C LEU A 16 22.77 50.53 20.28
N ALA A 17 23.71 49.69 19.94
CA ALA A 17 25.15 49.81 20.28
C ALA A 17 25.90 48.90 19.33
N LEU A 18 26.60 49.38 18.43
CA LEU A 18 27.94 49.98 18.26
C LEU A 18 29.05 48.90 18.11
N CYS A 19 29.66 49.02 16.94
CA CYS A 19 30.85 48.34 16.47
C CYS A 19 32.08 48.63 17.33
N ALA A 20 32.97 47.66 17.42
CA ALA A 20 34.39 47.94 17.68
C ALA A 20 35.25 47.00 16.83
N SER A 21 35.94 47.63 15.89
CA SER A 21 37.03 47.06 15.08
C SER A 21 38.30 47.01 15.90
N LEU A 22 39.11 45.99 15.79
CA LEU A 22 40.53 46.01 16.13
C LEU A 22 41.34 45.28 15.05
N ALA A 23 42.38 45.99 14.62
CA ALA A 23 43.22 45.67 13.49
C ALA A 23 44.51 44.92 13.90
N LEU A 24 45.01 44.21 12.93
CA LEU A 24 46.25 43.51 12.60
C LEU A 24 47.52 43.81 13.41
N PRO A 25 48.57 42.92 13.33
CA PRO A 25 49.58 43.19 12.32
C PRO A 25 50.02 41.97 11.48
N ALA A 26 50.59 42.31 10.35
CA ALA A 26 51.20 41.49 9.33
C ALA A 26 52.58 40.96 9.72
N GLY A 27 52.92 39.79 9.23
CA GLY A 27 54.24 39.24 9.23
C GLY A 27 54.44 38.35 7.99
N SER A 28 55.18 38.85 7.05
CA SER A 28 55.52 38.19 5.78
C SER A 28 56.82 37.35 5.90
N ALA A 29 56.81 36.17 5.30
CA ALA A 29 57.98 35.53 4.68
C ALA A 29 57.57 34.48 3.64
N PRO A 30 58.25 34.37 2.51
CA PRO A 30 57.85 33.52 1.39
C PRO A 30 58.40 32.11 1.49
N LEU A 31 57.63 31.13 1.07
CA LEU A 31 58.14 29.80 0.79
C LEU A 31 57.65 29.30 -0.57
N GLU A 32 58.61 28.74 -1.27
CA GLU A 32 58.67 28.37 -2.68
C GLU A 32 57.56 27.44 -3.16
N ARG A 33 57.13 27.67 -4.41
CA ARG A 33 56.24 26.76 -5.16
C ARG A 33 57.00 25.53 -5.59
N SER A 34 56.56 24.38 -5.12
CA SER A 34 56.78 23.10 -5.75
C SER A 34 55.54 22.78 -6.62
N SER A 35 55.75 22.74 -7.92
CA SER A 35 54.74 22.35 -8.90
C SER A 35 54.64 20.81 -8.94
N GLY A 36 53.63 20.26 -8.25
CA GLY A 36 53.14 18.91 -8.45
C GLY A 36 51.99 18.88 -9.46
N PRO A 37 51.76 17.79 -10.19
CA PRO A 37 50.75 17.74 -11.23
C PRO A 37 49.34 17.91 -10.61
N ALA A 38 48.49 18.68 -11.32
CA ALA A 38 47.11 18.94 -10.95
C ALA A 38 46.32 17.62 -10.83
N ALA A 39 45.79 17.36 -9.65
CA ALA A 39 44.86 16.28 -9.43
C ALA A 39 43.58 16.57 -10.22
N ALA A 40 43.12 15.62 -11.00
CA ALA A 40 41.82 15.65 -11.66
C ALA A 40 40.71 15.88 -10.63
N PRO A 41 39.60 16.58 -11.00
CA PRO A 41 38.49 16.78 -10.08
C PRO A 41 37.92 15.41 -9.68
N ALA A 42 37.92 15.16 -8.40
CA ALA A 42 37.25 13.98 -7.83
C ALA A 42 35.80 14.00 -8.26
N SER A 43 35.36 12.96 -8.95
CA SER A 43 33.94 12.67 -9.16
C SER A 43 33.23 12.75 -7.81
N PRO A 44 32.00 13.32 -7.76
CA PRO A 44 31.24 13.31 -6.52
C PRO A 44 31.14 11.85 -6.06
N ALA A 45 31.64 11.58 -4.88
CA ALA A 45 31.52 10.28 -4.24
C ALA A 45 30.03 9.93 -4.22
N ALA A 46 29.66 8.87 -4.90
CA ALA A 46 28.39 8.23 -4.70
C ALA A 46 28.25 8.03 -3.18
N SER A 47 27.30 8.69 -2.56
CA SER A 47 26.99 8.48 -1.17
C SER A 47 26.58 7.02 -1.06
N SER A 48 27.50 6.19 -0.60
CA SER A 48 27.23 4.81 -0.24
C SER A 48 26.06 4.86 0.76
N LEU A 49 24.91 4.34 0.38
CA LEU A 49 23.85 3.97 1.30
C LEU A 49 24.40 2.83 2.17
N GLN A 50 25.26 3.17 3.14
CA GLN A 50 25.76 2.21 4.09
C GLN A 50 24.62 1.80 4.99
N GLY A 51 24.18 0.55 4.90
CA GLY A 51 23.45 -0.15 5.93
C GLY A 51 22.12 -0.77 5.58
N GLN A 52 21.68 -0.81 4.33
CA GLN A 52 20.50 -1.62 3.98
C GLN A 52 20.94 -2.88 3.25
N SER A 53 20.80 -4.01 3.93
CA SER A 53 20.82 -5.31 3.27
C SER A 53 19.59 -5.41 2.38
N CYS A 54 19.76 -5.78 1.13
CA CYS A 54 18.64 -6.05 0.20
C CYS A 54 17.77 -7.23 0.68
N ASN A 55 18.22 -7.94 1.70
CA ASN A 55 17.47 -9.02 2.36
C ASN A 55 16.65 -8.54 3.56
N ASP A 56 16.77 -7.26 3.95
CA ASP A 56 16.01 -6.69 5.06
C ASP A 56 14.63 -6.22 4.59
N ASN A 57 13.84 -7.15 4.14
CA ASN A 57 12.38 -6.99 4.12
C ASN A 57 11.85 -7.28 5.54
N THR A 58 12.66 -6.95 6.52
CA THR A 58 12.41 -7.21 7.92
C THR A 58 11.62 -6.07 8.48
N GLY A 59 10.45 -6.37 8.84
CA GLY A 59 9.39 -5.79 9.61
C GLY A 59 9.55 -4.50 10.39
N ASP A 60 10.71 -4.00 10.65
CA ASP A 60 10.88 -2.72 11.30
C ASP A 60 10.86 -1.57 10.27
N THR A 61 9.66 -1.20 9.85
CA THR A 61 9.46 0.07 9.13
C THR A 61 9.80 1.26 10.01
N GLY A 62 9.90 1.04 11.31
CA GLY A 62 10.49 1.83 12.40
C GLY A 62 10.26 3.31 12.39
N SER A 63 9.42 3.78 11.53
CA SER A 63 9.10 5.18 11.44
C SER A 63 7.94 5.47 12.39
N ASN A 64 8.20 6.19 13.48
CA ASN A 64 7.17 6.79 14.33
C ASN A 64 6.17 7.67 13.56
N SER A 65 6.30 7.77 12.24
CA SER A 65 5.40 8.50 11.35
C SER A 65 4.34 7.63 10.70
N TRP A 66 4.34 6.32 10.91
CA TRP A 66 3.25 5.44 10.53
C TRP A 66 2.10 5.55 11.54
N LEU A 67 0.87 5.34 11.06
CA LEU A 67 -0.30 5.43 11.90
C LEU A 67 -0.44 4.15 12.72
N SER A 68 -0.68 4.31 14.01
CA SER A 68 -1.28 3.25 14.81
C SER A 68 -2.74 3.05 14.40
N HIS A 69 -3.33 1.92 14.77
CA HIS A 69 -4.73 1.63 14.54
C HIS A 69 -5.64 2.75 15.10
N ALA A 70 -5.40 3.19 16.35
CA ALA A 70 -6.18 4.26 16.95
C ALA A 70 -6.07 5.60 16.19
N GLU A 71 -4.87 5.97 15.71
CA GLU A 71 -4.67 7.17 14.91
C GLU A 71 -5.34 7.09 13.54
N LEU A 72 -5.40 5.90 12.94
CA LEU A 72 -6.13 5.66 11.70
C LEU A 72 -7.63 5.89 11.90
N GLY A 73 -8.24 5.29 12.93
CA GLY A 73 -9.65 5.49 13.28
C GLY A 73 -9.97 6.97 13.50
N ASP A 74 -9.15 7.66 14.28
CA ASP A 74 -9.27 9.11 14.50
C ASP A 74 -9.23 9.91 13.20
N ARG A 75 -8.37 9.54 12.25
CA ARG A 75 -8.26 10.23 10.95
C ARG A 75 -9.45 9.96 10.05
N LEU A 76 -9.92 8.72 9.98
CA LEU A 76 -11.08 8.35 9.18
C LEU A 76 -12.33 9.08 9.66
N HIS A 77 -12.67 8.99 10.94
CA HIS A 77 -13.83 9.70 11.49
C HIS A 77 -13.69 11.23 11.46
N ARG A 78 -12.47 11.76 11.52
CA ARG A 78 -12.23 13.19 11.29
C ARG A 78 -12.51 13.57 9.83
N LEU A 79 -12.08 12.74 8.87
CA LEU A 79 -12.34 12.95 7.45
C LEU A 79 -13.85 12.93 7.16
N GLU A 80 -14.56 11.96 7.71
CA GLU A 80 -16.02 11.88 7.62
C GLU A 80 -16.70 13.17 8.10
N ARG A 81 -16.36 13.63 9.31
CA ARG A 81 -16.91 14.89 9.85
C ARG A 81 -16.54 16.11 9.00
N GLN A 82 -15.29 16.21 8.53
CA GLN A 82 -14.83 17.34 7.72
C GLN A 82 -15.49 17.40 6.34
N THR A 83 -15.81 16.25 5.77
CA THR A 83 -16.48 16.13 4.48
C THR A 83 -18.01 16.14 4.60
N ARG A 84 -18.55 16.25 5.84
CA ARG A 84 -19.98 16.25 6.14
C ARG A 84 -20.71 15.02 5.58
N GLY A 85 -20.07 13.85 5.71
CA GLY A 85 -20.60 12.57 5.23
C GLY A 85 -20.44 12.32 3.72
N THR A 86 -19.68 13.15 2.99
CA THR A 86 -19.27 12.80 1.61
C THR A 86 -18.37 11.57 1.61
N VAL A 87 -17.51 11.42 2.61
CA VAL A 87 -16.88 10.16 2.99
C VAL A 87 -17.69 9.58 4.13
N GLN A 88 -18.09 8.33 4.01
CA GLN A 88 -18.78 7.56 5.04
C GLN A 88 -17.82 6.50 5.57
N VAL A 89 -17.78 6.30 6.88
CA VAL A 89 -16.90 5.34 7.55
C VAL A 89 -17.74 4.33 8.31
N ASP A 90 -17.53 3.05 7.98
CA ASP A 90 -18.23 1.94 8.61
C ASP A 90 -17.22 0.94 9.19
N THR A 91 -17.61 0.24 10.25
CA THR A 91 -16.88 -0.93 10.75
C THR A 91 -17.41 -2.16 10.02
N ILE A 92 -16.55 -2.85 9.28
CA ILE A 92 -16.90 -4.06 8.50
C ILE A 92 -16.69 -5.36 9.30
N GLY A 93 -16.15 -5.27 10.50
CA GLY A 93 -15.91 -6.36 11.42
C GLY A 93 -14.76 -6.05 12.37
N GLN A 94 -14.27 -7.08 13.03
CA GLN A 94 -13.15 -6.98 13.96
C GLN A 94 -12.04 -7.97 13.59
N SER A 95 -10.81 -7.66 13.96
CA SER A 95 -9.66 -8.54 13.86
C SER A 95 -9.66 -9.62 14.94
N ASN A 96 -8.69 -10.53 14.88
CA ASN A 96 -8.52 -11.59 15.88
C ASN A 96 -8.43 -11.04 17.33
N GLN A 97 -7.80 -9.88 17.54
CA GLN A 97 -7.70 -9.21 18.85
C GLN A 97 -8.85 -8.24 19.13
N GLY A 98 -9.91 -8.25 18.33
CA GLY A 98 -11.09 -7.40 18.52
C GLY A 98 -10.89 -5.94 18.15
N ARG A 99 -9.91 -5.60 17.30
CA ARG A 99 -9.76 -4.27 16.74
C ARG A 99 -10.71 -4.07 15.58
N ASP A 100 -11.38 -2.92 15.52
CA ASP A 100 -12.29 -2.61 14.43
C ASP A 100 -11.54 -2.56 13.08
N VAL A 101 -12.09 -3.21 12.07
CA VAL A 101 -11.67 -3.08 10.67
C VAL A 101 -12.62 -2.09 10.00
N TRP A 102 -12.08 -0.97 9.49
CA TRP A 102 -12.89 0.09 8.91
C TRP A 102 -12.85 0.07 7.39
N SER A 103 -14.00 0.31 6.79
CA SER A 103 -14.11 0.77 5.41
C SER A 103 -14.43 2.26 5.35
N ALA A 104 -14.03 2.91 4.26
CA ALA A 104 -14.39 4.30 3.96
C ALA A 104 -14.90 4.39 2.53
N ARG A 105 -16.15 4.83 2.36
CA ARG A 105 -16.84 4.92 1.08
C ARG A 105 -16.97 6.36 0.63
N VAL A 106 -16.72 6.62 -0.67
CA VAL A 106 -16.95 7.91 -1.31
C VAL A 106 -17.46 7.72 -2.73
N GLY A 107 -18.50 8.44 -3.12
CA GLY A 107 -19.17 8.31 -4.42
C GLY A 107 -20.45 7.52 -4.33
N GLN A 108 -21.19 7.52 -5.45
CA GLN A 108 -22.53 6.91 -5.59
C GLN A 108 -22.78 6.39 -7.01
N GLY A 109 -21.71 6.30 -7.83
CA GLY A 109 -21.79 5.71 -9.17
C GLY A 109 -21.91 4.20 -9.09
N ASP A 110 -22.33 3.60 -10.18
CA ASP A 110 -22.57 2.16 -10.31
C ASP A 110 -21.32 1.32 -10.54
N LYS A 111 -20.19 1.96 -10.92
CA LYS A 111 -18.90 1.30 -11.06
C LYS A 111 -18.19 1.24 -9.72
N VAL A 112 -17.96 0.04 -9.20
CA VAL A 112 -17.41 -0.18 -7.86
C VAL A 112 -15.91 -0.46 -7.91
N ILE A 113 -15.16 0.32 -7.13
CA ILE A 113 -13.71 0.17 -6.96
C ILE A 113 -13.43 -0.13 -5.48
N LEU A 114 -13.05 -1.37 -5.18
CA LEU A 114 -12.64 -1.80 -3.84
C LEU A 114 -11.12 -1.75 -3.74
N LEU A 115 -10.62 -1.06 -2.72
CA LEU A 115 -9.19 -0.84 -2.47
C LEU A 115 -8.83 -1.34 -1.08
N GLN A 116 -7.79 -2.15 -0.95
CA GLN A 116 -7.31 -2.56 0.37
C GLN A 116 -5.82 -2.30 0.56
N SER A 117 -5.39 -2.21 1.82
CA SER A 117 -4.00 -2.12 2.23
C SER A 117 -3.80 -2.82 3.58
N GLU A 118 -2.56 -3.07 3.93
CA GLU A 118 -2.16 -3.68 5.19
C GLU A 118 -2.85 -5.02 5.49
N ILE A 119 -3.03 -5.88 4.47
CA ILE A 119 -3.27 -7.30 4.72
C ILE A 119 -2.02 -7.93 5.35
N HIS A 120 -0.83 -7.43 5.00
CA HIS A 120 0.41 -7.62 5.75
C HIS A 120 0.68 -6.36 6.57
N GLY A 121 0.81 -6.51 7.90
CA GLY A 121 0.78 -5.39 8.81
C GLY A 121 1.99 -4.46 8.74
N ASN A 122 3.11 -4.88 8.17
CA ASN A 122 4.32 -4.07 7.97
C ASN A 122 4.36 -3.35 6.61
N GLU A 123 3.25 -3.34 5.83
CA GLU A 123 3.18 -2.78 4.48
C GLU A 123 2.30 -1.50 4.44
N LYS A 124 2.72 -0.46 5.15
CA LYS A 124 1.89 0.69 5.60
C LYS A 124 1.76 1.87 4.62
N THR A 125 2.43 1.85 3.46
CA THR A 125 2.37 2.98 2.51
C THR A 125 0.98 3.17 1.92
N GLY A 126 0.29 2.08 1.62
CA GLY A 126 -1.06 2.07 1.04
C GLY A 126 -2.08 2.79 1.91
N THR A 127 -2.06 2.59 3.22
CA THR A 127 -2.95 3.26 4.18
C THR A 127 -2.92 4.78 4.04
N HIS A 128 -1.72 5.36 3.96
CA HIS A 128 -1.58 6.81 3.78
C HIS A 128 -2.04 7.28 2.40
N ALA A 129 -1.81 6.47 1.35
CA ALA A 129 -2.26 6.78 0.00
C ALA A 129 -3.78 6.74 -0.11
N LEU A 130 -4.44 5.75 0.50
CA LEU A 130 -5.90 5.64 0.54
C LEU A 130 -6.55 6.81 1.28
N LEU A 131 -6.00 7.23 2.42
CA LEU A 131 -6.46 8.44 3.11
C LEU A 131 -6.35 9.69 2.24
N SER A 132 -5.27 9.81 1.46
CA SER A 132 -5.07 10.92 0.52
C SER A 132 -6.07 10.84 -0.64
N LEU A 133 -6.27 9.67 -1.22
CA LEU A 133 -7.25 9.43 -2.28
C LEU A 133 -8.68 9.81 -1.85
N LEU A 134 -9.11 9.33 -0.68
CA LEU A 134 -10.43 9.66 -0.12
C LEU A 134 -10.61 11.16 0.07
N LYS A 135 -9.57 11.85 0.54
CA LYS A 135 -9.57 13.30 0.68
C LYS A 135 -9.66 14.01 -0.68
N GLU A 136 -8.93 13.55 -1.70
CA GLU A 136 -9.00 14.13 -3.05
C GLU A 136 -10.38 13.89 -3.67
N ALA A 137 -10.91 12.67 -3.60
CA ALA A 137 -12.22 12.31 -4.13
C ALA A 137 -13.37 13.04 -3.43
N SER A 138 -13.21 13.42 -2.16
CA SER A 138 -14.24 14.16 -1.39
C SER A 138 -14.22 15.68 -1.58
N LYS A 139 -13.30 16.23 -2.37
CA LYS A 139 -13.23 17.68 -2.63
C LYS A 139 -14.51 18.22 -3.27
N ASN A 140 -14.74 19.51 -3.08
CA ASN A 140 -15.89 20.21 -3.68
C ASN A 140 -15.57 20.82 -5.07
N SER A 141 -14.59 20.26 -5.79
CA SER A 141 -14.29 20.65 -7.17
C SER A 141 -15.27 19.99 -8.15
N PRO A 142 -15.51 20.59 -9.35
CA PRO A 142 -16.34 19.95 -10.38
C PRO A 142 -15.86 18.54 -10.73
N GLN A 143 -14.55 18.35 -10.90
CA GLN A 143 -13.95 17.06 -11.24
C GLN A 143 -14.20 15.99 -10.16
N ALA A 144 -14.06 16.35 -8.88
CA ALA A 144 -14.32 15.41 -7.79
C ALA A 144 -15.82 15.08 -7.65
N LYS A 145 -16.71 15.99 -8.01
CA LYS A 145 -18.15 15.73 -8.03
C LYS A 145 -18.51 14.77 -9.16
N GLU A 146 -18.03 15.06 -10.37
CA GLU A 146 -18.21 14.20 -11.54
C GLU A 146 -17.68 12.79 -11.26
N LEU A 147 -16.47 12.69 -10.69
CA LEU A 147 -15.90 11.39 -10.28
C LEU A 147 -16.88 10.61 -9.39
N ARG A 148 -17.41 11.24 -8.33
CA ARG A 148 -18.31 10.60 -7.38
C ARG A 148 -19.69 10.24 -7.96
N GLU A 149 -20.09 10.85 -9.06
CA GLU A 149 -21.31 10.52 -9.79
C GLU A 149 -21.13 9.26 -10.65
N GLN A 150 -19.88 8.94 -11.05
CA GLN A 150 -19.58 7.84 -11.96
C GLN A 150 -19.08 6.57 -11.24
N VAL A 151 -18.42 6.71 -10.10
CA VAL A 151 -17.84 5.59 -9.35
C VAL A 151 -18.23 5.61 -7.88
N THR A 152 -18.27 4.44 -7.29
CA THR A 152 -18.27 4.21 -5.84
C THR A 152 -16.91 3.64 -5.45
N ILE A 153 -16.14 4.40 -4.69
CA ILE A 153 -14.85 3.98 -4.15
C ILE A 153 -15.06 3.50 -2.72
N VAL A 154 -14.65 2.29 -2.42
CA VAL A 154 -14.64 1.71 -1.08
C VAL A 154 -13.21 1.35 -0.73
N ALA A 155 -12.67 1.93 0.33
CA ALA A 155 -11.30 1.70 0.77
C ALA A 155 -11.28 1.04 2.15
N VAL A 156 -10.48 -0.01 2.30
CA VAL A 156 -10.12 -0.65 3.57
C VAL A 156 -8.64 -0.36 3.83
N PRO A 157 -8.32 0.74 4.55
CA PRO A 157 -6.93 1.20 4.65
C PRO A 157 -6.03 0.28 5.48
N GLN A 158 -6.58 -0.50 6.39
CA GLN A 158 -5.83 -1.41 7.26
C GLN A 158 -6.68 -2.66 7.51
N LEU A 159 -6.47 -3.69 6.69
CA LEU A 159 -7.25 -4.92 6.79
C LEU A 159 -6.83 -5.78 7.98
N ASN A 160 -5.54 -5.80 8.30
CA ASN A 160 -4.96 -6.61 9.38
C ASN A 160 -4.34 -5.72 10.47
N PRO A 161 -5.18 -5.11 11.33
CA PRO A 161 -4.68 -4.19 12.35
C PRO A 161 -3.82 -4.87 13.42
N ASP A 162 -4.00 -6.17 13.66
CA ASP A 162 -3.20 -6.91 14.63
C ASP A 162 -1.76 -7.07 14.15
N ALA A 163 -1.57 -7.50 12.91
CA ALA A 163 -0.25 -7.57 12.28
C ALA A 163 0.40 -6.17 12.14
N SER A 164 -0.42 -5.13 11.89
CA SER A 164 0.06 -3.76 11.80
C SER A 164 0.61 -3.23 13.13
N GLU A 165 -0.07 -3.49 14.24
CA GLU A 165 0.41 -3.11 15.58
C GLU A 165 1.66 -3.91 16.00
N LEU A 166 1.82 -5.13 15.50
CA LEU A 166 3.02 -5.95 15.68
C LEU A 166 4.15 -5.60 14.71
N ASP A 167 3.88 -4.75 13.71
CA ASP A 167 4.79 -4.36 12.62
C ASP A 167 5.40 -5.57 11.89
N ARG A 168 4.60 -6.59 11.61
CA ARG A 168 5.00 -7.82 10.93
C ARG A 168 4.03 -8.24 9.84
N ARG A 169 4.44 -9.22 9.00
CA ARG A 169 3.62 -9.69 7.87
C ARG A 169 2.34 -10.40 8.31
N ALA A 170 2.47 -11.45 9.13
CA ALA A 170 1.38 -12.33 9.53
C ALA A 170 0.63 -11.81 10.76
N ASN A 171 -0.62 -12.25 10.95
CA ASN A 171 -1.38 -12.00 12.17
C ASN A 171 -0.76 -12.73 13.39
N ASP A 172 -1.44 -12.74 14.54
CA ASP A 172 -0.99 -13.39 15.76
C ASP A 172 -1.89 -14.57 16.19
N ARG A 173 -2.72 -15.06 15.27
CA ARG A 173 -3.62 -16.15 15.55
C ARG A 173 -2.87 -17.48 15.63
N THR A 174 -3.25 -18.32 16.60
CA THR A 174 -2.70 -19.65 16.77
C THR A 174 -3.58 -20.71 16.10
N TRP A 175 -2.99 -21.88 15.80
CA TRP A 175 -3.76 -22.99 15.27
C TRP A 175 -4.82 -23.51 16.28
N ASP A 176 -4.53 -23.47 17.57
CA ASP A 176 -5.48 -23.87 18.61
C ASP A 176 -6.71 -22.95 18.65
N GLU A 177 -6.54 -21.64 18.44
CA GLU A 177 -7.65 -20.68 18.31
C GLU A 177 -8.48 -20.97 17.06
N VAL A 178 -7.83 -21.28 15.94
CA VAL A 178 -8.54 -21.69 14.71
C VAL A 178 -9.39 -22.95 14.96
N VAL A 179 -8.82 -23.97 15.57
CA VAL A 179 -9.56 -25.23 15.86
C VAL A 179 -10.70 -25.01 16.87
N ALA A 180 -10.54 -24.06 17.79
CA ALA A 180 -11.61 -23.69 18.72
C ALA A 180 -12.82 -23.06 18.00
N ASP A 181 -12.58 -22.21 17.00
CA ASP A 181 -13.63 -21.57 16.20
C ASP A 181 -14.17 -22.49 15.09
N PHE A 182 -13.33 -23.40 14.57
CA PHE A 182 -13.65 -24.34 13.51
C PHE A 182 -13.43 -25.80 13.98
N PRO A 183 -14.29 -26.35 14.86
CA PRO A 183 -14.09 -27.70 15.43
C PRO A 183 -14.02 -28.82 14.38
N GLN A 184 -14.57 -28.60 13.18
CA GLN A 184 -14.47 -29.56 12.05
C GLN A 184 -13.04 -29.73 11.53
N LEU A 185 -12.12 -28.81 11.87
CA LEU A 185 -10.70 -28.91 11.55
C LEU A 185 -9.89 -29.63 12.64
N ALA A 186 -10.54 -30.10 13.72
CA ALA A 186 -9.86 -30.80 14.78
C ALA A 186 -9.22 -32.12 14.21
N GLY A 187 -7.91 -32.23 14.40
CA GLY A 187 -7.10 -33.32 13.86
C GLY A 187 -6.51 -33.10 12.47
N ALA A 188 -6.86 -32.02 11.79
CA ALA A 188 -6.11 -31.54 10.62
C ALA A 188 -4.78 -30.91 11.05
N ASN A 189 -3.82 -30.92 10.13
CA ASN A 189 -2.62 -30.09 10.31
C ASN A 189 -2.95 -28.62 10.08
N ALA A 190 -2.16 -27.73 10.67
CA ALA A 190 -2.18 -26.32 10.29
C ALA A 190 -1.72 -26.16 8.82
N PRO A 191 -2.32 -25.27 8.02
CA PRO A 191 -1.95 -25.06 6.63
C PRO A 191 -0.53 -24.50 6.48
N TRP A 192 0.00 -24.54 5.26
CA TRP A 192 1.39 -24.21 4.95
C TRP A 192 1.77 -22.76 5.26
N ASP A 193 0.81 -21.86 5.31
CA ASP A 193 0.94 -20.45 5.63
C ASP A 193 0.90 -20.12 7.12
N TYR A 194 0.82 -21.15 7.98
CA TYR A 194 1.01 -21.02 9.42
C TYR A 194 2.49 -20.97 9.77
N TYR A 195 2.96 -19.80 10.13
CA TYR A 195 4.36 -19.56 10.45
C TYR A 195 4.64 -19.84 11.92
N THR A 196 5.60 -20.72 12.16
CA THR A 196 6.06 -21.13 13.51
C THR A 196 7.59 -21.07 13.65
N GLN A 197 8.27 -20.53 12.62
CA GLN A 197 9.72 -20.34 12.59
C GLN A 197 10.03 -18.92 12.11
N PRO A 198 11.21 -18.35 12.44
CA PRO A 198 11.59 -17.03 11.95
C PRO A 198 11.46 -16.94 10.43
N ARG A 199 10.81 -15.88 9.95
CA ARG A 199 10.56 -15.64 8.53
C ARG A 199 10.61 -14.16 8.22
N GLN A 200 11.33 -13.77 7.19
CA GLN A 200 11.46 -12.38 6.72
C GLN A 200 11.91 -11.40 7.84
N GLY A 201 12.65 -11.89 8.84
CA GLY A 201 13.11 -11.10 9.98
C GLY A 201 12.19 -11.14 11.20
N ASP A 202 10.95 -11.60 11.04
CA ASP A 202 9.98 -11.69 12.12
C ASP A 202 10.15 -13.00 12.93
N ASP A 203 9.92 -12.92 14.23
CA ASP A 203 10.00 -14.06 15.15
C ASP A 203 8.64 -14.76 15.31
N TYR A 204 8.34 -15.69 14.42
CA TYR A 204 7.17 -16.56 14.54
C TYR A 204 7.41 -17.79 15.43
N ALA A 205 8.63 -18.01 15.91
CA ALA A 205 8.88 -19.12 16.83
C ALA A 205 8.34 -18.82 18.22
N SER A 206 8.41 -17.58 18.68
CA SER A 206 7.84 -17.15 19.97
C SER A 206 6.37 -16.71 19.87
N GLN A 207 5.98 -16.17 18.73
CA GLN A 207 4.62 -15.72 18.46
C GLN A 207 4.17 -16.15 17.07
N PRO A 208 3.60 -17.36 16.92
CA PRO A 208 3.10 -17.87 15.66
C PRO A 208 2.05 -16.96 15.01
N GLY A 209 1.77 -17.21 13.72
CA GLY A 209 0.73 -16.46 13.01
C GLY A 209 0.57 -16.95 11.59
N PHE A 210 -0.50 -16.50 10.95
CA PHE A 210 -0.86 -16.87 9.59
C PHE A 210 -0.67 -15.73 8.62
N ASP A 211 -0.24 -16.07 7.41
CA ASP A 211 -0.31 -15.15 6.28
C ASP A 211 -1.76 -15.04 5.78
N VAL A 212 -2.45 -14.00 6.23
CA VAL A 212 -3.86 -13.76 5.89
C VAL A 212 -4.09 -13.70 4.37
N ASN A 213 -3.07 -13.28 3.59
CA ASN A 213 -3.16 -13.28 2.13
C ASN A 213 -2.90 -14.66 1.50
N ARG A 214 -3.20 -15.73 2.23
CA ARG A 214 -3.27 -17.12 1.77
C ARG A 214 -4.55 -17.83 2.22
N ASP A 215 -5.42 -17.10 2.90
CA ASP A 215 -6.64 -17.63 3.52
C ASP A 215 -7.90 -17.47 2.67
N PHE A 216 -7.78 -16.89 1.48
CA PHE A 216 -8.91 -16.64 0.59
C PHE A 216 -9.30 -17.90 -0.20
N HIS A 217 -10.60 -18.03 -0.48
CA HIS A 217 -11.14 -19.07 -1.32
C HIS A 217 -11.99 -18.44 -2.45
N PRO A 218 -11.89 -18.92 -3.71
CA PRO A 218 -12.70 -18.38 -4.81
C PRO A 218 -14.20 -18.60 -4.66
N ASP A 219 -14.62 -19.67 -3.95
CA ASP A 219 -16.00 -19.80 -3.49
C ASP A 219 -16.17 -18.95 -2.23
N LEU A 220 -16.91 -17.85 -2.36
CA LEU A 220 -17.12 -16.88 -1.26
C LEU A 220 -17.97 -17.45 -0.12
N ASP A 221 -18.77 -18.51 -0.39
CA ASP A 221 -19.59 -19.21 0.59
C ASP A 221 -18.88 -20.44 1.19
N TYR A 222 -17.59 -20.61 0.89
CA TYR A 222 -16.82 -21.78 1.31
C TYR A 222 -16.79 -21.97 2.83
N VAL A 223 -17.01 -23.20 3.26
CA VAL A 223 -16.92 -23.62 4.66
C VAL A 223 -15.68 -24.48 4.85
N PRO A 224 -14.76 -24.15 5.76
CA PRO A 224 -13.52 -24.88 5.97
C PRO A 224 -13.72 -26.39 6.18
N SER A 225 -12.96 -27.21 5.43
CA SER A 225 -12.99 -28.66 5.49
C SER A 225 -11.58 -29.23 5.55
N ALA A 226 -11.33 -30.15 6.49
CA ALA A 226 -10.04 -30.84 6.59
C ALA A 226 -9.69 -31.69 5.34
N GLN A 227 -10.65 -31.98 4.46
CA GLN A 227 -10.44 -32.71 3.22
C GLN A 227 -9.80 -31.83 2.12
N ASP A 228 -10.03 -30.53 2.18
CA ASP A 228 -9.54 -29.54 1.21
C ASP A 228 -8.32 -28.79 1.77
N PHE A 229 -7.42 -29.52 2.38
CA PHE A 229 -6.25 -29.00 3.09
C PHE A 229 -5.34 -28.14 2.18
N PRO A 230 -5.11 -26.85 2.49
CA PRO A 230 -4.18 -26.01 1.75
C PRO A 230 -2.74 -26.41 2.04
N GLY A 231 -2.14 -27.17 1.14
CA GLY A 231 -0.78 -27.69 1.28
C GLY A 231 0.28 -26.81 0.66
N THR A 232 -0.10 -25.98 -0.30
CA THR A 232 0.79 -25.13 -1.10
C THR A 232 0.13 -23.80 -1.46
N SER A 233 0.92 -22.89 -2.03
CA SER A 233 0.41 -21.59 -2.51
C SER A 233 -0.53 -21.68 -3.72
N ALA A 234 -0.56 -22.82 -4.40
CA ALA A 234 -1.47 -23.07 -5.54
C ALA A 234 -2.88 -23.54 -5.08
N ASP A 235 -3.03 -23.83 -3.80
CA ASP A 235 -4.32 -24.24 -3.23
C ASP A 235 -5.11 -23.01 -2.75
N PRO A 236 -6.45 -22.98 -2.91
CA PRO A 236 -7.29 -22.02 -2.21
C PRO A 236 -7.15 -22.12 -0.69
N GLY A 237 -7.35 -20.99 -0.01
CA GLY A 237 -7.38 -20.93 1.45
C GLY A 237 -8.70 -21.41 2.06
N TRP A 238 -8.89 -21.13 3.35
CA TRP A 238 -10.01 -21.68 4.11
C TRP A 238 -10.99 -20.63 4.68
N TYR A 239 -10.70 -19.33 4.54
CA TYR A 239 -11.45 -18.27 5.23
C TYR A 239 -11.56 -18.51 6.75
N ILE A 240 -10.45 -18.86 7.39
CA ILE A 240 -10.41 -19.12 8.83
C ILE A 240 -10.01 -17.90 9.66
N HIS A 241 -9.68 -16.77 9.05
CA HIS A 241 -9.28 -15.57 9.76
C HIS A 241 -10.37 -14.48 9.67
N PRO A 242 -10.63 -13.74 10.77
CA PRO A 242 -11.60 -12.64 10.76
C PRO A 242 -11.30 -11.61 9.68
N GLU A 243 -10.03 -11.30 9.44
CA GLU A 243 -9.60 -10.29 8.47
C GLU A 243 -10.01 -10.66 7.04
N SER A 244 -9.76 -11.91 6.61
CA SER A 244 -10.16 -12.40 5.29
C SER A 244 -11.69 -12.50 5.16
N GLN A 245 -12.37 -12.89 6.24
CA GLN A 245 -13.84 -12.96 6.28
C GLN A 245 -14.44 -11.56 6.17
N ASN A 246 -13.93 -10.56 6.88
CA ASN A 246 -14.44 -9.18 6.84
C ASN A 246 -14.40 -8.59 5.43
N ILE A 247 -13.30 -8.76 4.69
CA ILE A 247 -13.20 -8.22 3.33
C ILE A 247 -14.03 -9.05 2.33
N ARG A 248 -14.13 -10.37 2.50
CA ARG A 248 -15.02 -11.23 1.72
C ARG A 248 -16.48 -10.81 1.89
N ASP A 249 -16.91 -10.59 3.12
CA ASP A 249 -18.28 -10.21 3.43
C ASP A 249 -18.60 -8.82 2.85
N LEU A 250 -17.69 -7.84 2.99
CA LEU A 250 -17.79 -6.55 2.33
C LEU A 250 -17.88 -6.69 0.79
N TYR A 251 -17.04 -7.54 0.19
CA TYR A 251 -17.07 -7.80 -1.25
C TYR A 251 -18.42 -8.39 -1.69
N THR A 252 -18.95 -9.35 -0.92
CA THR A 252 -20.24 -9.97 -1.17
C THR A 252 -21.39 -8.96 -1.02
N ASP A 253 -21.35 -8.11 0.00
CA ASP A 253 -22.33 -7.02 0.18
C ASP A 253 -22.32 -6.03 -0.98
N LEU A 254 -21.12 -5.67 -1.47
CA LEU A 254 -20.98 -4.80 -2.65
C LEU A 254 -21.52 -5.48 -3.91
N GLN A 255 -21.30 -6.78 -4.11
CA GLN A 255 -21.93 -7.53 -5.20
C GLN A 255 -23.44 -7.56 -5.08
N ALA A 256 -23.98 -7.70 -3.87
CA ALA A 256 -25.42 -7.69 -3.64
C ALA A 256 -26.04 -6.29 -3.91
N GLU A 257 -25.32 -5.22 -3.59
CA GLU A 257 -25.78 -3.83 -3.82
C GLU A 257 -25.68 -3.41 -5.29
N PHE A 258 -24.57 -3.74 -5.98
CA PHE A 258 -24.23 -3.21 -7.31
C PHE A 258 -24.27 -4.25 -8.44
N GLY A 259 -24.35 -5.54 -8.10
CA GLY A 259 -24.27 -6.65 -9.05
C GLY A 259 -22.85 -7.15 -9.31
N THR A 260 -21.85 -6.27 -9.21
CA THR A 260 -20.43 -6.59 -9.40
C THR A 260 -19.55 -5.66 -8.56
N VAL A 261 -18.30 -6.10 -8.31
CA VAL A 261 -17.19 -5.23 -7.92
C VAL A 261 -16.27 -5.14 -9.14
N ASP A 262 -16.30 -4.03 -9.87
CA ASP A 262 -15.64 -3.90 -11.17
C ASP A 262 -14.13 -3.98 -11.06
N THR A 263 -13.57 -3.37 -10.00
CA THR A 263 -12.12 -3.27 -9.81
C THR A 263 -11.75 -3.55 -8.36
N PHE A 264 -10.76 -4.41 -8.17
CA PHE A 264 -10.13 -4.67 -6.89
C PHE A 264 -8.64 -4.31 -6.95
N VAL A 265 -8.17 -3.48 -6.01
CA VAL A 265 -6.75 -3.09 -5.90
C VAL A 265 -6.22 -3.48 -4.55
N ASP A 266 -5.11 -4.21 -4.54
CA ASP A 266 -4.40 -4.63 -3.33
C ASP A 266 -3.03 -3.94 -3.24
N LEU A 267 -2.77 -3.29 -2.11
CA LEU A 267 -1.59 -2.47 -1.90
C LEU A 267 -0.62 -3.16 -0.95
N HIS A 268 0.51 -3.56 -1.51
CA HIS A 268 1.58 -4.31 -0.85
C HIS A 268 2.92 -3.58 -0.86
N HIS A 269 3.91 -4.16 -0.20
CA HIS A 269 5.31 -3.78 -0.28
C HIS A 269 6.18 -4.95 -0.76
N GLN A 270 7.17 -4.61 -1.57
CA GLN A 270 8.24 -5.51 -2.00
C GLN A 270 9.59 -5.12 -1.40
N GLY A 271 10.60 -5.94 -1.62
CA GLY A 271 11.97 -5.67 -1.18
C GLY A 271 12.51 -4.32 -1.65
N PRO A 272 13.36 -3.66 -0.86
CA PRO A 272 13.82 -2.30 -1.12
C PRO A 272 14.81 -2.17 -2.29
N CYS A 273 15.41 -3.28 -2.74
CA CYS A 273 16.51 -3.29 -3.71
C CYS A 273 16.13 -3.84 -5.08
N TYR A 274 14.84 -4.04 -5.37
CA TYR A 274 14.43 -4.53 -6.68
C TYR A 274 14.70 -3.50 -7.77
N LEU A 275 14.99 -3.98 -8.98
CA LEU A 275 15.40 -3.18 -10.13
C LEU A 275 14.36 -3.28 -11.24
N VAL A 276 14.29 -2.24 -12.05
CA VAL A 276 13.47 -2.18 -13.26
C VAL A 276 14.24 -2.86 -14.40
N GLY A 277 13.89 -4.10 -14.72
CA GLY A 277 14.59 -4.86 -15.76
C GLY A 277 16.12 -4.81 -15.60
N ASP A 278 16.81 -4.57 -16.69
CA ASP A 278 18.28 -4.45 -16.74
C ASP A 278 18.78 -3.00 -16.64
N THR A 279 17.93 -2.05 -16.23
CA THR A 279 18.30 -0.62 -16.22
C THR A 279 19.26 -0.24 -15.10
N GLY A 280 19.33 -1.05 -14.04
CA GLY A 280 20.04 -0.72 -12.81
C GLY A 280 19.32 0.32 -11.93
N GLU A 281 18.13 0.77 -12.33
CA GLU A 281 17.32 1.69 -11.54
C GLU A 281 16.43 0.96 -10.54
N GLU A 282 16.40 1.47 -9.32
CA GLU A 282 15.56 0.88 -8.26
C GLU A 282 14.07 1.12 -8.55
N VAL A 283 13.27 0.06 -8.40
CA VAL A 283 11.82 0.11 -8.55
C VAL A 283 11.21 1.07 -7.52
N THR A 284 10.27 1.87 -7.97
CA THR A 284 9.37 2.62 -7.08
C THR A 284 8.12 1.83 -6.77
N LEU A 285 7.57 1.18 -7.79
CA LEU A 285 6.32 0.43 -7.73
C LEU A 285 6.35 -0.65 -8.81
N SER A 286 6.03 -1.90 -8.44
CA SER A 286 5.72 -2.95 -9.40
C SER A 286 4.20 -3.11 -9.53
N LEU A 287 3.76 -3.40 -10.74
CA LEU A 287 2.36 -3.60 -11.10
C LEU A 287 2.09 -5.06 -11.46
N SER A 288 0.91 -5.58 -11.16
CA SER A 288 0.42 -6.82 -11.75
C SER A 288 -1.10 -6.82 -11.84
N GLY A 289 -1.61 -7.41 -12.93
CA GLY A 289 -3.03 -7.72 -13.13
C GLY A 289 -3.31 -9.22 -13.15
N LYS A 290 -2.28 -10.08 -13.14
CA LYS A 290 -2.42 -11.54 -13.20
C LYS A 290 -2.01 -12.18 -11.89
N PHE A 291 -2.92 -12.96 -11.29
CA PHE A 291 -2.69 -13.71 -10.04
C PHE A 291 -3.12 -15.17 -10.10
N VAL A 292 -3.90 -15.52 -11.10
CA VAL A 292 -4.39 -16.89 -11.29
C VAL A 292 -4.27 -17.31 -12.75
N ASP A 293 -4.12 -18.60 -12.95
CA ASP A 293 -4.31 -19.24 -14.24
C ASP A 293 -5.72 -19.81 -14.30
N ILE A 294 -6.58 -19.21 -15.13
CA ILE A 294 -8.00 -19.59 -15.23
C ILE A 294 -8.14 -21.07 -15.61
N GLU A 295 -7.23 -21.61 -16.44
CA GLU A 295 -7.31 -23.01 -16.86
C GLU A 295 -7.22 -23.97 -15.67
N ASN A 296 -6.44 -23.60 -14.65
CA ASN A 296 -6.30 -24.40 -13.44
C ASN A 296 -7.50 -24.27 -12.49
N HIS A 297 -8.27 -23.17 -12.60
CA HIS A 297 -9.34 -22.81 -11.68
C HIS A 297 -10.69 -22.58 -12.36
N ALA A 298 -10.91 -23.18 -13.54
CA ALA A 298 -12.10 -22.97 -14.36
C ALA A 298 -13.42 -23.25 -13.62
N GLN A 299 -13.41 -24.12 -12.59
CA GLN A 299 -14.60 -24.38 -11.77
C GLN A 299 -15.04 -23.20 -10.91
N TYR A 300 -14.17 -22.23 -10.66
CA TYR A 300 -14.42 -21.02 -9.87
C TYR A 300 -14.60 -19.76 -10.72
N ASP A 301 -14.22 -19.82 -12.01
CA ASP A 301 -14.24 -18.63 -12.87
C ASP A 301 -15.67 -18.12 -13.09
N LYS A 302 -15.93 -16.90 -12.61
CA LYS A 302 -17.19 -16.17 -12.80
C LYS A 302 -17.04 -15.03 -13.81
N GLY A 303 -16.06 -15.10 -14.70
CA GLY A 303 -15.85 -14.13 -15.78
C GLY A 303 -14.66 -13.21 -15.56
N TYR A 304 -13.54 -13.75 -15.07
CA TYR A 304 -12.29 -12.99 -14.97
C TYR A 304 -11.84 -12.44 -16.33
N ASP A 305 -11.66 -11.12 -16.40
CA ASP A 305 -11.15 -10.42 -17.58
C ASP A 305 -9.71 -9.94 -17.35
N LEU A 306 -8.75 -10.75 -17.78
CA LEU A 306 -7.33 -10.39 -17.70
C LEU A 306 -7.00 -9.15 -18.56
N GLU A 307 -7.64 -8.99 -19.70
CA GLU A 307 -7.42 -7.82 -20.57
C GLU A 307 -7.89 -6.53 -19.89
N TYR A 308 -9.01 -6.57 -19.17
CA TYR A 308 -9.45 -5.45 -18.36
C TYR A 308 -8.48 -5.17 -17.21
N SER A 309 -8.00 -6.21 -16.53
CA SER A 309 -6.96 -6.08 -15.49
C SER A 309 -5.68 -5.43 -16.04
N LYS A 310 -5.23 -5.82 -17.24
CA LYS A 310 -4.09 -5.19 -17.93
C LYS A 310 -4.34 -3.71 -18.20
N ARG A 311 -5.53 -3.33 -18.68
CA ARG A 311 -5.90 -1.93 -18.95
C ARG A 311 -5.90 -1.08 -17.68
N LEU A 312 -6.38 -1.61 -16.56
CA LEU A 312 -6.30 -0.92 -15.26
C LEU A 312 -4.85 -0.63 -14.85
N ASN A 313 -3.96 -1.60 -15.06
CA ASN A 313 -2.52 -1.43 -14.79
C ASN A 313 -1.87 -0.41 -15.73
N VAL A 314 -2.27 -0.39 -17.03
CA VAL A 314 -1.83 0.63 -18.00
C VAL A 314 -2.33 2.02 -17.59
N ALA A 315 -3.54 2.16 -17.06
CA ALA A 315 -4.05 3.43 -16.54
C ALA A 315 -3.19 3.96 -15.38
N ALA A 316 -2.78 3.09 -14.47
CA ALA A 316 -1.85 3.45 -13.40
C ALA A 316 -0.48 3.85 -13.95
N LEU A 317 0.07 3.08 -14.89
CA LEU A 317 1.34 3.34 -15.56
C LEU A 317 1.34 4.73 -16.23
N ASP A 318 0.32 5.04 -17.00
CA ASP A 318 0.19 6.32 -17.70
C ASP A 318 0.17 7.51 -16.72
N ALA A 319 -0.60 7.40 -15.64
CA ALA A 319 -0.66 8.43 -14.62
C ALA A 319 0.69 8.67 -13.92
N LEU A 320 1.45 7.60 -13.70
CA LEU A 320 2.78 7.65 -13.09
C LEU A 320 3.81 8.23 -14.06
N GLN A 321 3.82 7.78 -15.31
CA GLN A 321 4.74 8.25 -16.37
C GLN A 321 4.49 9.70 -16.77
N ALA A 322 3.24 10.18 -16.69
CA ALA A 322 2.90 11.58 -16.95
C ALA A 322 3.63 12.57 -16.03
N ARG A 323 4.23 12.11 -14.94
CA ARG A 323 5.09 12.91 -14.06
C ARG A 323 6.49 13.12 -14.59
N GLY A 324 6.79 12.60 -15.77
CA GLY A 324 8.08 12.74 -16.44
C GLY A 324 9.20 11.94 -15.77
N ASN A 325 10.44 12.28 -16.07
CA ASN A 325 11.64 11.58 -15.56
C ASN A 325 11.83 11.85 -14.06
N SER A 326 11.09 11.15 -13.24
CA SER A 326 11.04 11.28 -11.78
C SER A 326 11.03 9.88 -11.15
N PRO A 327 11.20 9.75 -9.82
CA PRO A 327 11.06 8.46 -9.13
C PRO A 327 9.72 7.75 -9.40
N PHE A 328 8.70 8.48 -9.85
CA PHE A 328 7.40 7.92 -10.23
C PHE A 328 7.44 7.12 -11.55
N GLY A 329 8.48 7.28 -12.37
CA GLY A 329 8.66 6.57 -13.64
C GLY A 329 9.31 5.20 -13.53
N ASN A 330 9.89 4.86 -12.36
CA ASN A 330 10.59 3.60 -12.16
C ASN A 330 9.58 2.49 -11.81
N ILE A 331 8.83 2.07 -12.82
CA ILE A 331 7.76 1.07 -12.71
C ILE A 331 8.22 -0.23 -13.35
N SER A 332 7.94 -1.35 -12.71
CA SER A 332 8.22 -2.68 -13.22
C SER A 332 6.99 -3.59 -13.19
N LEU A 333 7.04 -4.66 -13.95
CA LEU A 333 6.04 -5.71 -13.93
C LEU A 333 6.41 -6.74 -12.86
N TYR A 334 5.48 -7.02 -11.95
CA TYR A 334 5.64 -8.09 -10.97
C TYR A 334 5.66 -9.45 -11.65
N ASN A 335 6.11 -10.49 -10.94
CA ASN A 335 6.18 -11.84 -11.49
C ASN A 335 4.82 -12.30 -12.06
N GLN A 336 4.81 -12.69 -13.33
CA GLN A 336 3.62 -13.12 -14.07
C GLN A 336 3.40 -14.65 -14.05
N GLU A 337 4.37 -15.40 -13.52
CA GLU A 337 4.33 -16.87 -13.43
C GLU A 337 3.73 -17.32 -12.08
N VAL A 338 2.79 -16.54 -11.54
CA VAL A 338 2.12 -16.86 -10.28
C VAL A 338 0.74 -17.44 -10.53
N ASP A 339 0.36 -18.40 -9.68
CA ASP A 339 -0.98 -18.98 -9.62
C ASP A 339 -1.37 -19.09 -8.13
N LEU A 340 -2.10 -18.08 -7.64
CA LEU A 340 -2.32 -17.83 -6.22
C LEU A 340 -3.81 -17.63 -5.90
N PRO A 341 -4.65 -18.67 -6.05
CA PRO A 341 -6.09 -18.58 -5.80
C PRO A 341 -6.44 -18.28 -4.34
N GLY A 342 -5.52 -18.59 -3.41
CA GLY A 342 -5.67 -18.33 -1.97
C GLY A 342 -5.34 -16.90 -1.54
N THR A 343 -5.10 -15.97 -2.46
CA THR A 343 -4.92 -14.54 -2.19
C THR A 343 -6.22 -13.77 -2.41
N ALA A 344 -6.33 -12.57 -1.83
CA ALA A 344 -7.44 -11.66 -2.11
C ALA A 344 -7.56 -11.36 -3.61
N LEU A 345 -6.44 -11.04 -4.27
CA LEU A 345 -6.40 -10.79 -5.72
C LEU A 345 -6.82 -12.00 -6.54
N GLY A 346 -6.33 -13.20 -6.21
CA GLY A 346 -6.68 -14.42 -6.93
C GLY A 346 -8.15 -14.80 -6.77
N SER A 347 -8.66 -14.73 -5.53
CA SER A 347 -10.05 -15.03 -5.23
C SER A 347 -11.01 -14.07 -5.91
N PHE A 348 -10.77 -12.74 -5.81
CA PHE A 348 -11.67 -11.74 -6.38
C PHE A 348 -11.54 -11.63 -7.90
N ALA A 349 -10.38 -11.95 -8.49
CA ALA A 349 -10.23 -12.15 -9.93
C ALA A 349 -11.20 -13.24 -10.42
N LEU A 350 -11.17 -14.41 -9.81
CA LEU A 350 -12.06 -15.52 -10.16
C LEU A 350 -13.54 -15.18 -9.90
N ASN A 351 -13.84 -14.19 -9.07
CA ASN A 351 -15.18 -13.65 -8.87
C ASN A 351 -15.55 -12.50 -9.83
N GLY A 352 -14.74 -12.26 -10.87
CA GLY A 352 -15.05 -11.37 -11.99
C GLY A 352 -14.56 -9.94 -11.86
N SER A 353 -13.80 -9.59 -10.81
CA SER A 353 -13.19 -8.26 -10.69
C SER A 353 -11.97 -8.12 -11.59
N GLY A 354 -11.81 -6.96 -12.23
CA GLY A 354 -10.50 -6.54 -12.74
C GLY A 354 -9.55 -6.28 -11.56
N THR A 355 -8.34 -6.83 -11.62
CA THR A 355 -7.41 -6.82 -10.48
C THR A 355 -6.16 -6.01 -10.74
N VAL A 356 -5.69 -5.33 -9.70
CA VAL A 356 -4.42 -4.59 -9.70
C VAL A 356 -3.67 -4.84 -8.40
N LEU A 357 -2.44 -5.32 -8.51
CA LEU A 357 -1.47 -5.30 -7.44
C LEU A 357 -0.59 -4.06 -7.54
N PHE A 358 -0.36 -3.41 -6.43
CA PHE A 358 0.73 -2.46 -6.25
C PHE A 358 1.72 -3.03 -5.24
N GLU A 359 2.92 -3.36 -5.71
CA GLU A 359 4.06 -3.73 -4.87
C GLU A 359 4.97 -2.51 -4.70
N VAL A 360 4.76 -1.78 -3.63
CA VAL A 360 5.50 -0.56 -3.34
C VAL A 360 6.90 -0.92 -2.85
N ARG A 361 7.90 -0.17 -3.25
CA ARG A 361 9.24 -0.32 -2.69
C ARG A 361 9.20 -0.29 -1.17
N GLY A 362 9.77 -1.28 -0.52
CA GLY A 362 9.85 -1.37 0.93
C GLY A 362 10.43 -0.09 1.53
N GLN A 363 9.87 0.35 2.65
CA GLN A 363 10.30 1.54 3.37
C GLN A 363 10.86 1.13 4.73
N THR A 364 12.06 1.63 5.03
CA THR A 364 12.72 1.41 6.30
C THR A 364 12.92 2.75 7.02
N GLN A 365 13.25 2.71 8.31
CA GLN A 365 13.55 3.92 9.10
C GLN A 365 14.58 4.84 8.47
N SER A 366 15.61 4.24 7.84
CA SER A 366 16.72 4.98 7.24
C SER A 366 16.33 5.88 6.07
N TRP A 367 15.15 5.67 5.47
CA TRP A 367 14.69 6.46 4.34
C TRP A 367 14.01 7.77 4.73
N GLY A 368 13.45 7.85 5.92
CA GLY A 368 12.84 9.05 6.47
C GLY A 368 11.60 9.56 5.75
N ALA A 369 11.05 10.65 6.27
CA ALA A 369 9.77 11.21 5.85
C ALA A 369 9.71 11.63 4.37
N LYS A 370 10.83 12.07 3.77
CA LYS A 370 10.88 12.47 2.36
C LYS A 370 10.59 11.29 1.43
N LYS A 371 11.25 10.15 1.64
CA LYS A 371 11.06 8.96 0.80
C LYS A 371 9.66 8.39 1.01
N LYS A 372 9.20 8.31 2.26
CA LYS A 372 7.81 7.95 2.59
C LYS A 372 6.82 8.79 1.78
N GLY A 373 6.95 10.12 1.84
CA GLY A 373 6.06 11.03 1.10
C GLY A 373 6.10 10.81 -0.41
N GLN A 374 7.26 10.48 -0.97
CA GLN A 374 7.38 10.14 -2.39
C GLN A 374 6.62 8.85 -2.74
N LEU A 375 6.79 7.79 -1.94
CA LEU A 375 6.14 6.50 -2.17
C LEU A 375 4.61 6.60 -2.01
N VAL A 376 4.14 7.25 -0.94
CA VAL A 376 2.71 7.56 -0.74
C VAL A 376 2.13 8.30 -1.95
N LYS A 377 2.87 9.31 -2.47
CA LYS A 377 2.39 10.07 -3.64
C LYS A 377 2.44 9.28 -4.93
N ALA A 378 3.38 8.34 -5.08
CA ALA A 378 3.39 7.43 -6.22
C ALA A 378 2.15 6.52 -6.22
N VAL A 379 1.85 5.88 -5.10
CA VAL A 379 0.66 5.04 -4.94
C VAL A 379 -0.61 5.85 -5.20
N GLU A 380 -0.78 7.00 -4.56
CA GLU A 380 -1.93 7.90 -4.80
C GLU A 380 -2.07 8.28 -6.28
N THR A 381 -0.94 8.55 -6.97
CA THR A 381 -0.96 8.92 -8.39
C THR A 381 -1.44 7.77 -9.27
N GLY A 382 -0.94 6.55 -9.05
CA GLY A 382 -1.40 5.36 -9.78
C GLY A 382 -2.88 5.06 -9.51
N LEU A 383 -3.30 5.11 -8.24
CA LEU A 383 -4.71 4.93 -7.86
C LEU A 383 -5.64 5.96 -8.53
N MET A 384 -5.24 7.24 -8.54
CA MET A 384 -6.03 8.28 -9.22
C MET A 384 -6.10 8.05 -10.73
N GLY A 385 -5.06 7.47 -11.36
CA GLY A 385 -5.09 7.06 -12.75
C GLY A 385 -6.16 6.01 -13.00
N ILE A 386 -6.17 4.95 -12.20
CA ILE A 386 -7.19 3.88 -12.26
C ILE A 386 -8.59 4.47 -12.06
N VAL A 387 -8.82 5.14 -10.94
CA VAL A 387 -10.14 5.68 -10.56
C VAL A 387 -10.68 6.63 -11.61
N THR A 388 -9.83 7.51 -12.16
CA THR A 388 -10.25 8.47 -13.19
C THR A 388 -10.60 7.77 -14.51
N SER A 389 -9.80 6.78 -14.94
CA SER A 389 -10.03 6.07 -16.19
C SER A 389 -11.26 5.15 -16.13
N VAL A 390 -11.56 4.55 -14.97
CA VAL A 390 -12.79 3.81 -14.73
C VAL A 390 -13.99 4.76 -14.72
N ALA A 391 -13.88 5.91 -14.05
CA ALA A 391 -14.97 6.86 -13.95
C ALA A 391 -15.44 7.38 -15.32
N ASN A 392 -14.51 7.67 -16.22
CA ASN A 392 -14.81 8.25 -17.55
C ASN A 392 -14.77 7.23 -18.69
N ASP A 393 -14.74 5.93 -18.40
CA ASP A 393 -14.69 4.81 -19.34
C ASP A 393 -13.43 4.73 -20.23
N SER A 394 -12.47 5.65 -20.09
CA SER A 394 -11.27 5.63 -20.92
C SER A 394 -10.40 4.38 -20.70
N VAL A 395 -10.57 3.67 -19.60
CA VAL A 395 -9.89 2.39 -19.36
C VAL A 395 -10.16 1.37 -20.46
N THR A 396 -11.35 1.37 -21.06
CA THR A 396 -11.74 0.44 -22.13
C THR A 396 -11.05 0.72 -23.47
N GLU A 397 -10.53 1.95 -23.64
CA GLU A 397 -9.83 2.40 -24.85
C GLU A 397 -8.31 2.16 -24.78
N LEU A 398 -7.78 1.82 -23.60
CA LEU A 398 -6.35 1.58 -23.42
C LEU A 398 -5.93 0.27 -24.09
N ASP A 399 -4.76 0.29 -24.73
CA ASP A 399 -4.16 -0.90 -25.33
C ASP A 399 -3.57 -1.81 -24.23
N PRO A 400 -4.14 -3.01 -24.00
CA PRO A 400 -3.67 -3.90 -22.94
C PRO A 400 -2.28 -4.49 -23.23
N THR A 401 -1.82 -4.52 -24.49
CA THR A 401 -0.50 -5.06 -24.84
C THR A 401 0.64 -4.22 -24.23
N ARG A 402 0.40 -2.94 -23.93
CA ARG A 402 1.35 -2.07 -23.24
C ARG A 402 1.68 -2.54 -21.82
N TYR A 403 0.82 -3.35 -21.22
CA TYR A 403 1.11 -4.01 -19.96
C TYR A 403 2.27 -5.00 -20.09
N ASP A 404 2.30 -5.76 -21.18
CA ASP A 404 3.32 -6.76 -21.45
C ASP A 404 4.68 -6.13 -21.83
N ASP A 405 4.68 -4.84 -22.20
CA ASP A 405 5.88 -4.04 -22.47
C ASP A 405 6.51 -3.43 -21.19
N ILE A 406 5.87 -3.56 -20.04
CA ILE A 406 6.44 -3.06 -18.76
C ILE A 406 7.68 -3.92 -18.41
N PRO A 407 8.85 -3.30 -18.16
CA PRO A 407 10.04 -4.06 -17.80
C PRO A 407 9.81 -4.93 -16.54
N PRO A 408 10.31 -6.16 -16.50
CA PRO A 408 10.10 -7.04 -15.35
C PRO A 408 10.82 -6.52 -14.10
N THR A 409 10.31 -6.89 -12.94
CA THR A 409 11.01 -6.73 -11.67
C THR A 409 12.18 -7.71 -11.62
N THR A 410 13.40 -7.21 -11.39
CA THR A 410 14.61 -8.03 -11.28
C THR A 410 15.31 -7.84 -9.94
N TYR A 411 16.19 -8.76 -9.62
CA TYR A 411 17.02 -8.72 -8.41
C TYR A 411 18.42 -8.27 -8.76
N PRO A 412 19.09 -7.47 -7.89
CA PRO A 412 20.49 -7.14 -8.10
C PRO A 412 21.31 -8.44 -8.18
N GLN A 413 22.11 -8.57 -9.21
CA GLN A 413 23.10 -9.65 -9.31
C GLN A 413 24.17 -9.39 -8.26
N ASN A 414 24.40 -10.31 -7.33
CA ASN A 414 25.47 -10.25 -6.32
C ASN A 414 26.85 -10.45 -6.98
#